data_014c6480622dab5ad7ee02d830d2ac09
#
_entry.id   014c6480622dab5ad7ee02d830d2ac09
#
_cell.length_a   1.000
_cell.length_b   1.000
_cell.length_c   1.000
_cell.angle_alpha   90.00
_cell.angle_beta   90.00
_cell.angle_gamma   90.00
#
_symmetry.space_group_name_H-M   'P 1'
#
loop_
_entity.id
_entity.type
_entity.pdbx_description
1 polymer ?
#
loop_
_entity_poly.entity_id
_entity_poly.type
_entity_poly.pdbx_seq_one_letter_code
_entity_poly.pdbx_strand_id
1 'polypeptide(L)'
;MRKLVCFMNNRWVKYLMAGSVTVLIVLVIIFIIRSVKENSLAVSCPDTLVVEYGSTDDEADINETIKKNVLGKKDNKTNIEIEGNVDVTKLGKYDIKIVASRKKKHISRKVAVKVVDTQAPVISLSGDTEITIEAGSNYEEAGFSAVDNYDGDITDKVETPAEVDTYTKGDTTIVYSVKDSSGNEAFTE
;
A
#
# COMPACT_ATOMS: atom_id res chain seq x y z
N MET A 1 -21.78 30.49 2.91
CA MET A 1 -21.58 29.03 2.97
C MET A 1 -21.49 28.49 1.55
N ARG A 2 -20.30 28.25 1.02
CA ARG A 2 -20.11 27.56 -0.26
C ARG A 2 -19.31 26.28 0.03
N LYS A 3 -19.99 25.14 -0.09
CA LYS A 3 -19.36 23.81 -0.03
C LYS A 3 -18.49 23.66 -1.28
N LEU A 4 -17.18 23.55 -1.10
CA LEU A 4 -16.28 23.10 -2.16
C LEU A 4 -16.38 21.57 -2.23
N VAL A 5 -17.12 21.08 -3.21
CA VAL A 5 -17.10 19.66 -3.58
C VAL A 5 -15.86 19.45 -4.43
N CYS A 6 -14.88 18.72 -3.88
CA CYS A 6 -13.69 18.31 -4.61
C CYS A 6 -14.05 17.11 -5.49
N PHE A 7 -14.25 17.35 -6.79
CA PHE A 7 -14.37 16.29 -7.80
C PHE A 7 -12.98 15.65 -8.00
N MET A 8 -12.76 14.51 -7.40
CA MET A 8 -11.61 13.65 -7.75
C MET A 8 -11.86 13.02 -9.11
N ASN A 9 -11.17 13.54 -10.14
CA ASN A 9 -11.21 12.99 -11.48
C ASN A 9 -10.52 11.62 -11.48
N ASN A 10 -11.22 10.59 -11.96
CA ASN A 10 -10.82 9.16 -11.99
C ASN A 10 -9.47 8.84 -12.67
N ARG A 11 -8.77 9.82 -13.24
CA ARG A 11 -7.45 9.63 -13.85
C ARG A 11 -6.32 9.41 -12.82
N TRP A 12 -6.49 9.87 -11.58
CA TRP A 12 -5.47 9.77 -10.54
C TRP A 12 -5.44 8.40 -9.84
N VAL A 13 -6.56 7.65 -9.87
CA VAL A 13 -6.64 6.31 -9.30
C VAL A 13 -5.75 5.31 -10.04
N LYS A 14 -5.48 5.53 -11.34
CA LYS A 14 -4.60 4.66 -12.14
C LYS A 14 -3.11 4.79 -11.81
N TYR A 15 -2.68 5.87 -11.18
CA TYR A 15 -1.29 6.04 -10.73
C TYR A 15 -1.03 5.46 -9.33
N LEU A 16 -2.09 5.13 -8.59
CA LEU A 16 -2.02 4.48 -7.28
C LEU A 16 -1.61 3.01 -7.36
N MET A 17 -1.79 2.38 -8.52
CA MET A 17 -1.48 0.95 -8.70
C MET A 17 -0.06 0.65 -9.18
N ALA A 18 0.76 1.66 -9.51
CA ALA A 18 2.07 1.47 -10.12
C ALA A 18 3.21 2.25 -9.44
N GLY A 19 2.95 2.96 -8.36
CA GLY A 19 3.94 3.83 -7.75
C GLY A 19 4.27 3.40 -6.32
N SER A 20 5.56 3.37 -6.01
CA SER A 20 6.06 3.17 -4.66
C SER A 20 5.31 4.06 -3.65
N VAL A 21 5.21 3.61 -2.42
CA VAL A 21 4.61 4.30 -1.26
C VAL A 21 5.04 5.77 -1.15
N THR A 22 6.25 6.09 -1.61
CA THR A 22 6.76 7.46 -1.73
C THR A 22 5.85 8.38 -2.54
N VAL A 23 5.17 7.89 -3.58
CA VAL A 23 4.27 8.72 -4.42
C VAL A 23 2.97 9.05 -3.68
N LEU A 24 2.44 8.12 -2.88
CA LEU A 24 1.22 8.36 -2.11
C LEU A 24 1.47 9.38 -0.99
N ILE A 25 2.57 9.23 -0.28
CA ILE A 25 3.04 10.18 0.74
C ILE A 25 3.24 11.56 0.13
N VAL A 26 3.89 11.64 -1.03
CA VAL A 26 4.12 12.90 -1.76
C VAL A 26 2.80 13.57 -2.19
N LEU A 27 1.79 12.82 -2.63
CA LEU A 27 0.50 13.39 -3.03
C LEU A 27 -0.32 13.95 -1.86
N VAL A 28 -0.31 13.24 -0.73
CA VAL A 28 -0.92 13.71 0.52
C VAL A 28 -0.24 14.99 1.01
N ILE A 29 1.07 15.03 0.90
CA ILE A 29 1.90 16.15 1.30
C ILE A 29 1.69 17.36 0.40
N ILE A 30 1.58 17.20 -0.92
CA ILE A 30 1.25 18.27 -1.87
C ILE A 30 -0.13 18.87 -1.55
N PHE A 31 -1.08 18.05 -1.10
CA PHE A 31 -2.40 18.52 -0.66
C PHE A 31 -2.30 19.42 0.59
N ILE A 32 -1.47 19.05 1.56
CA ILE A 32 -1.19 19.85 2.76
C ILE A 32 -0.58 21.20 2.42
N ILE A 33 0.39 21.24 1.49
CA ILE A 33 1.11 22.46 1.10
C ILE A 33 0.21 23.49 0.41
N ARG A 34 -0.74 23.07 -0.42
CA ARG A 34 -1.63 23.98 -1.15
C ARG A 34 -2.63 24.73 -0.26
N SER A 35 -2.79 24.32 0.99
CA SER A 35 -3.77 24.92 1.91
C SER A 35 -3.22 25.99 2.83
N VAL A 36 -1.92 26.22 2.85
CA VAL A 36 -1.31 27.29 3.66
C VAL A 36 -1.32 28.59 2.89
N LYS A 37 -2.37 29.39 3.02
CA LYS A 37 -2.37 30.79 2.57
C LYS A 37 -1.42 31.63 3.41
N GLU A 38 -0.65 32.52 2.79
CA GLU A 38 0.45 33.31 3.36
C GLU A 38 0.14 34.07 4.66
N ASN A 39 -1.11 34.27 5.04
CA ASN A 39 -1.52 35.04 6.23
C ASN A 39 -2.33 34.27 7.29
N SER A 40 -2.71 33.01 7.06
CA SER A 40 -3.39 32.19 8.07
C SER A 40 -2.60 30.93 8.36
N LEU A 41 -2.30 30.68 9.63
CA LEU A 41 -1.76 29.41 10.05
C LEU A 41 -2.90 28.38 9.95
N ALA A 42 -2.85 27.45 9.01
CA ALA A 42 -3.83 26.39 8.83
C ALA A 42 -3.12 25.09 8.46
N VAL A 43 -3.48 23.99 9.14
CA VAL A 43 -3.06 22.64 8.77
C VAL A 43 -4.23 21.97 8.06
N SER A 44 -4.11 21.78 6.76
CA SER A 44 -5.08 21.03 5.97
C SER A 44 -4.47 19.68 5.58
N CYS A 45 -4.93 18.62 6.23
CA CYS A 45 -4.61 17.26 5.86
C CYS A 45 -5.87 16.40 5.97
N PRO A 46 -5.93 15.24 5.29
CA PRO A 46 -7.03 14.30 5.47
C PRO A 46 -7.09 13.82 6.93
N ASP A 47 -8.26 13.39 7.38
CA ASP A 47 -8.46 12.88 8.74
C ASP A 47 -7.79 11.51 8.93
N THR A 48 -7.53 10.81 7.82
CA THR A 48 -6.86 9.50 7.83
C THR A 48 -5.82 9.44 6.72
N LEU A 49 -4.61 9.00 7.06
CA LEU A 49 -3.53 8.62 6.15
C LEU A 49 -3.47 7.10 6.07
N VAL A 50 -3.14 6.56 4.90
CA VAL A 50 -2.91 5.13 4.71
C VAL A 50 -1.46 4.94 4.34
N VAL A 51 -0.78 4.01 5.02
CA VAL A 51 0.63 3.67 4.83
C VAL A 51 0.73 2.16 4.61
N GLU A 52 1.56 1.75 3.67
CA GLU A 52 1.80 0.35 3.37
C GLU A 52 2.70 -0.29 4.42
N TYR A 53 2.42 -1.56 4.75
CA TYR A 53 3.25 -2.39 5.62
C TYR A 53 4.66 -2.53 5.03
N GLY A 54 5.67 -2.54 5.90
CA GLY A 54 7.06 -2.74 5.49
C GLY A 54 7.62 -1.63 4.60
N SER A 55 6.90 -0.50 4.46
CA SER A 55 7.49 0.67 3.81
C SER A 55 8.79 1.00 4.52
N THR A 56 9.89 1.08 3.76
CA THR A 56 11.27 1.26 4.27
C THR A 56 11.52 2.61 4.91
N ASP A 57 10.49 3.42 4.99
CA ASP A 57 10.58 4.73 5.61
C ASP A 57 10.56 4.51 7.12
N ASP A 58 11.74 4.50 7.74
CA ASP A 58 11.91 4.62 9.18
C ASP A 58 10.95 5.71 9.70
N GLU A 59 10.40 5.50 10.88
CA GLU A 59 9.54 6.47 11.57
C GLU A 59 10.14 7.89 11.54
N ALA A 60 11.46 8.00 11.62
CA ALA A 60 12.21 9.23 11.44
C ALA A 60 12.02 9.81 10.03
N ASP A 61 11.96 8.99 9.00
CA ASP A 61 11.85 9.43 7.60
C ASP A 61 10.42 9.84 7.25
N ILE A 62 9.41 9.16 7.77
CA ILE A 62 8.01 9.60 7.66
C ILE A 62 7.85 11.00 8.29
N ASN A 63 8.38 11.18 9.50
CA ASN A 63 8.33 12.46 10.19
C ASN A 63 9.14 13.55 9.47
N GLU A 64 10.32 13.23 8.95
CA GLU A 64 11.14 14.16 8.16
C GLU A 64 10.49 14.47 6.80
N THR A 65 9.89 13.49 6.16
CA THR A 65 9.18 13.66 4.88
C THR A 65 7.94 14.55 5.08
N ILE A 66 7.18 14.36 6.16
CA ILE A 66 6.07 15.25 6.51
C ILE A 66 6.60 16.65 6.80
N LYS A 67 7.62 16.82 7.63
CA LYS A 67 8.23 18.11 7.96
C LYS A 67 8.77 18.80 6.71
N LYS A 68 9.54 18.11 5.89
CA LYS A 68 10.17 18.65 4.66
C LYS A 68 9.15 19.15 3.65
N ASN A 69 8.01 18.51 3.54
CA ASN A 69 6.98 18.81 2.57
C ASN A 69 5.96 19.82 3.10
N VAL A 70 5.68 19.83 4.41
CA VAL A 70 4.83 20.85 5.06
C VAL A 70 5.56 22.20 5.16
N LEU A 71 6.87 22.20 5.33
CA LEU A 71 7.68 23.40 5.34
C LEU A 71 7.90 24.00 3.95
N GLY A 72 7.47 23.37 2.87
CA GLY A 72 7.60 23.81 1.48
C GLY A 72 8.67 24.91 1.28
N LYS A 73 9.43 24.88 0.22
CA LYS A 73 10.65 25.71 -0.05
C LYS A 73 10.57 27.23 0.22
N LYS A 74 9.47 27.76 0.77
CA LYS A 74 9.23 29.21 0.92
C LYS A 74 8.83 29.72 2.31
N ASP A 75 8.53 28.85 3.30
CA ASP A 75 8.13 29.37 4.61
C ASP A 75 8.99 28.84 5.76
N ASN A 76 10.20 29.42 5.89
CA ASN A 76 11.09 29.18 7.03
C ASN A 76 10.56 29.74 8.37
N LYS A 77 9.30 30.16 8.43
CA LYS A 77 8.70 30.85 9.60
C LYS A 77 7.70 29.96 10.34
N THR A 78 7.33 28.82 9.79
CA THR A 78 6.42 27.87 10.43
C THR A 78 7.20 26.65 10.88
N ASN A 79 7.18 26.37 12.18
CA ASN A 79 7.71 25.13 12.74
C ASN A 79 6.60 24.08 12.76
N ILE A 80 6.92 22.84 12.37
CA ILE A 80 6.02 21.70 12.40
C ILE A 80 6.64 20.62 13.26
N GLU A 81 5.88 20.18 14.23
CA GLU A 81 6.20 19.06 15.10
C GLU A 81 5.14 17.98 14.92
N ILE A 82 5.58 16.73 14.90
CA ILE A 82 4.70 15.56 14.85
C ILE A 82 4.87 14.84 16.19
N GLU A 83 3.77 14.72 16.89
CA GLU A 83 3.68 13.99 18.15
C GLU A 83 2.96 12.66 17.89
N GLY A 84 3.53 11.53 18.33
CA GLY A 84 3.00 10.19 18.13
C GLY A 84 4.00 9.32 17.37
N ASN A 85 3.74 8.02 17.40
CA ASN A 85 4.58 6.99 16.77
C ASN A 85 3.71 6.12 15.86
N VAL A 86 4.23 5.75 14.69
CA VAL A 86 3.60 4.84 13.72
C VAL A 86 4.56 3.68 13.48
N ASP A 87 4.19 2.49 13.92
CA ASP A 87 4.95 1.26 13.65
C ASP A 87 4.50 0.69 12.30
N VAL A 88 5.27 0.96 11.25
CA VAL A 88 4.98 0.47 9.90
C VAL A 88 5.19 -1.04 9.74
N THR A 89 5.78 -1.69 10.73
CA THR A 89 5.96 -3.16 10.76
C THR A 89 4.78 -3.90 11.36
N LYS A 90 3.72 -3.18 11.73
CA LYS A 90 2.49 -3.77 12.29
C LYS A 90 1.27 -3.14 11.66
N LEU A 91 0.39 -3.97 11.13
CA LEU A 91 -0.92 -3.52 10.66
C LEU A 91 -1.72 -2.92 11.82
N GLY A 92 -2.38 -1.80 11.55
CA GLY A 92 -3.17 -1.17 12.61
C GLY A 92 -3.51 0.28 12.34
N LYS A 93 -4.11 0.89 13.35
CA LYS A 93 -4.48 2.30 13.34
C LYS A 93 -3.69 3.02 14.44
N TYR A 94 -3.01 4.07 14.05
CA TYR A 94 -2.17 4.91 14.89
C TYR A 94 -2.71 6.34 14.87
N ASP A 95 -2.61 7.05 15.98
CA ASP A 95 -2.99 8.45 16.05
C ASP A 95 -1.72 9.30 16.20
N ILE A 96 -1.55 10.24 15.26
CA ILE A 96 -0.52 11.27 15.35
C ILE A 96 -1.15 12.64 15.57
N LYS A 97 -0.39 13.56 16.13
CA LYS A 97 -0.77 14.95 16.28
C LYS A 97 0.25 15.83 15.57
N ILE A 98 -0.22 16.58 14.59
CA ILE A 98 0.58 17.57 13.88
C ILE A 98 0.40 18.91 14.57
N VAL A 99 1.49 19.50 15.02
CA VAL A 99 1.54 20.82 15.65
C VAL A 99 2.28 21.78 14.73
N ALA A 100 1.58 22.80 14.25
CA ALA A 100 2.18 23.88 13.49
C ALA A 100 2.26 25.14 14.34
N SER A 101 3.45 25.74 14.39
CA SER A 101 3.70 26.95 15.18
C SER A 101 4.35 28.02 14.33
N ARG A 102 3.87 29.25 14.45
CA ARG A 102 4.42 30.44 13.77
C ARG A 102 4.29 31.67 14.66
N LYS A 103 5.43 32.24 15.05
CA LYS A 103 5.49 33.33 16.06
C LYS A 103 4.76 32.89 17.37
N LYS A 104 3.69 33.61 17.73
CA LYS A 104 2.88 33.32 18.91
C LYS A 104 1.63 32.48 18.61
N LYS A 105 1.42 32.05 17.36
CA LYS A 105 0.27 31.22 16.96
C LYS A 105 0.68 29.76 16.94
N HIS A 106 -0.17 28.91 17.53
CA HIS A 106 -0.05 27.47 17.50
C HIS A 106 -1.38 26.87 17.08
N ILE A 107 -1.35 25.89 16.21
CA ILE A 107 -2.51 25.08 15.87
C ILE A 107 -2.07 23.62 15.88
N SER A 108 -2.98 22.75 16.27
CA SER A 108 -2.73 21.32 16.23
C SER A 108 -3.88 20.58 15.59
N ARG A 109 -3.57 19.45 14.96
CA ARG A 109 -4.55 18.56 14.35
C ARG A 109 -4.18 17.11 14.65
N LYS A 110 -5.17 16.32 15.05
CA LYS A 110 -5.03 14.86 15.15
C LYS A 110 -5.30 14.26 13.77
N VAL A 111 -4.51 13.28 13.41
CA VAL A 111 -4.60 12.54 12.15
C VAL A 111 -4.46 11.06 12.48
N ALA A 112 -5.38 10.25 11.97
CA ALA A 112 -5.26 8.81 12.05
C ALA A 112 -4.33 8.30 10.93
N VAL A 113 -3.39 7.42 11.25
CA VAL A 113 -2.57 6.70 10.28
C VAL A 113 -2.98 5.25 10.32
N LYS A 114 -3.36 4.67 9.18
CA LYS A 114 -3.70 3.27 9.05
C LYS A 114 -2.58 2.57 8.28
N VAL A 115 -1.87 1.66 8.95
CA VAL A 115 -0.92 0.77 8.32
C VAL A 115 -1.71 -0.43 7.78
N VAL A 116 -1.58 -0.68 6.48
CA VAL A 116 -2.30 -1.72 5.75
C VAL A 116 -1.31 -2.52 4.91
N ASP A 117 -1.68 -3.72 4.58
CA ASP A 117 -1.05 -4.50 3.54
C ASP A 117 -2.01 -4.57 2.34
N THR A 118 -1.54 -4.14 1.18
CA THR A 118 -2.27 -4.14 -0.08
C THR A 118 -1.51 -4.85 -1.19
N GLN A 119 -0.39 -5.49 -0.85
CA GLN A 119 0.37 -6.27 -1.80
C GLN A 119 -0.24 -7.67 -1.91
N ALA A 120 -0.36 -8.16 -3.13
CA ALA A 120 -0.76 -9.53 -3.35
C ALA A 120 0.44 -10.47 -3.21
N PRO A 121 0.25 -11.70 -2.73
CA PRO A 121 1.29 -12.71 -2.67
C PRO A 121 1.85 -13.04 -4.06
N VAL A 122 3.05 -13.59 -4.09
CA VAL A 122 3.72 -14.04 -5.31
C VAL A 122 3.73 -15.54 -5.34
N ILE A 123 3.10 -16.16 -6.36
CA ILE A 123 3.16 -17.59 -6.62
C ILE A 123 4.32 -17.85 -7.58
N SER A 124 5.13 -18.86 -7.27
CA SER A 124 6.23 -19.34 -8.12
C SER A 124 6.05 -20.82 -8.40
N LEU A 125 6.01 -21.21 -9.68
CA LEU A 125 5.94 -22.59 -10.12
C LEU A 125 7.36 -23.18 -10.22
N SER A 126 7.51 -24.49 -9.92
CA SER A 126 8.79 -25.20 -9.88
C SER A 126 9.06 -26.03 -11.14
N GLY A 127 8.30 -25.90 -12.18
CA GLY A 127 8.46 -26.69 -13.41
C GLY A 127 8.34 -25.84 -14.65
N ASP A 128 8.22 -26.50 -15.78
CA ASP A 128 7.90 -25.85 -17.04
C ASP A 128 6.44 -25.38 -17.03
N THR A 129 6.19 -24.22 -17.60
CA THR A 129 4.84 -23.63 -17.70
C THR A 129 3.96 -24.32 -18.76
N GLU A 130 4.58 -25.11 -19.65
CA GLU A 130 3.90 -25.94 -20.62
C GLU A 130 4.53 -27.33 -20.64
N ILE A 131 3.72 -28.36 -20.46
CA ILE A 131 4.14 -29.74 -20.54
C ILE A 131 3.23 -30.52 -21.49
N THR A 132 3.81 -31.52 -22.18
CA THR A 132 3.03 -32.42 -23.01
C THR A 132 3.18 -33.84 -22.47
N ILE A 133 2.05 -34.48 -22.22
CA ILE A 133 1.97 -35.84 -21.71
C ILE A 133 1.13 -36.72 -22.64
N GLU A 134 1.41 -38.04 -22.67
CA GLU A 134 0.60 -38.99 -23.39
C GLU A 134 -0.79 -39.15 -22.72
N ALA A 135 -1.84 -39.26 -23.51
CA ALA A 135 -3.17 -39.46 -22.97
C ALA A 135 -3.27 -40.73 -22.11
N GLY A 136 -3.82 -40.59 -20.91
CA GLY A 136 -3.92 -41.65 -19.92
C GLY A 136 -2.66 -41.83 -19.05
N SER A 137 -1.62 -40.99 -19.21
CA SER A 137 -0.50 -40.95 -18.29
C SER A 137 -0.86 -40.21 -17.00
N ASN A 138 -0.17 -40.48 -15.92
CA ASN A 138 -0.32 -39.71 -14.70
C ASN A 138 0.34 -38.32 -14.88
N TYR A 139 -0.35 -37.29 -14.42
CA TYR A 139 0.23 -35.97 -14.18
C TYR A 139 0.86 -35.95 -12.79
N GLU A 140 2.09 -35.49 -12.71
CA GLU A 140 2.78 -35.25 -11.45
C GLU A 140 3.09 -33.76 -11.32
N GLU A 141 2.58 -33.15 -10.28
CA GLU A 141 2.81 -31.73 -9.97
C GLU A 141 4.30 -31.51 -9.63
N ALA A 142 4.95 -30.60 -10.36
CA ALA A 142 6.36 -30.27 -10.14
C ALA A 142 6.61 -29.47 -8.85
N GLY A 143 5.54 -28.88 -8.34
CA GLY A 143 5.55 -28.08 -7.11
C GLY A 143 5.41 -26.59 -7.37
N PHE A 144 5.11 -25.89 -6.30
CA PHE A 144 4.94 -24.45 -6.29
C PHE A 144 5.32 -23.89 -4.90
N SER A 145 5.46 -22.58 -4.82
CA SER A 145 5.57 -21.84 -3.57
C SER A 145 4.81 -20.53 -3.67
N ALA A 146 4.36 -19.99 -2.52
CA ALA A 146 3.75 -18.69 -2.44
C ALA A 146 4.30 -17.90 -1.26
N VAL A 147 4.70 -16.67 -1.50
CA VAL A 147 5.28 -15.79 -0.49
C VAL A 147 4.60 -14.44 -0.55
N ASP A 148 4.27 -13.92 0.60
CA ASP A 148 3.70 -12.59 0.80
C ASP A 148 4.61 -11.72 1.67
N ASN A 149 4.55 -10.42 1.50
CA ASN A 149 5.39 -9.47 2.24
C ASN A 149 5.04 -9.36 3.73
N TYR A 150 3.77 -9.58 4.08
CA TYR A 150 3.27 -9.53 5.46
C TYR A 150 3.13 -10.93 6.08
N ASP A 151 2.46 -11.83 5.38
CA ASP A 151 2.17 -13.19 5.87
C ASP A 151 3.36 -14.15 5.77
N GLY A 152 4.39 -13.79 4.98
CA GLY A 152 5.54 -14.65 4.74
C GLY A 152 5.22 -15.82 3.82
N ASP A 153 5.69 -17.02 4.15
CA ASP A 153 5.40 -18.23 3.39
C ASP A 153 3.96 -18.70 3.64
N ILE A 154 3.16 -18.68 2.57
CA ILE A 154 1.76 -19.10 2.54
C ILE A 154 1.51 -20.19 1.49
N THR A 155 2.53 -20.97 1.18
CA THR A 155 2.47 -22.05 0.20
C THR A 155 1.35 -23.05 0.50
N ASP A 156 1.08 -23.29 1.77
CA ASP A 156 0.03 -24.19 2.26
C ASP A 156 -1.40 -23.68 1.98
N LYS A 157 -1.55 -22.39 1.64
CA LYS A 157 -2.83 -21.77 1.30
C LYS A 157 -3.10 -21.72 -0.21
N VAL A 158 -2.16 -22.22 -1.04
CA VAL A 158 -2.38 -22.24 -2.49
C VAL A 158 -3.45 -23.25 -2.84
N GLU A 159 -4.46 -22.79 -3.55
CA GLU A 159 -5.53 -23.64 -4.09
C GLU A 159 -5.17 -24.04 -5.52
N THR A 160 -5.32 -25.33 -5.80
CA THR A 160 -5.12 -25.93 -7.13
C THR A 160 -6.30 -26.84 -7.43
N PRO A 161 -6.58 -27.19 -8.71
CA PRO A 161 -7.55 -28.23 -9.05
C PRO A 161 -7.18 -29.56 -8.37
N ALA A 162 -8.18 -30.24 -7.83
CA ALA A 162 -7.97 -31.53 -7.13
C ALA A 162 -7.49 -32.63 -8.07
N GLU A 163 -7.89 -32.59 -9.35
CA GLU A 163 -7.54 -33.56 -10.37
C GLU A 163 -7.33 -32.88 -11.73
N VAL A 164 -6.39 -33.38 -12.51
CA VAL A 164 -6.12 -32.97 -13.89
C VAL A 164 -6.62 -34.08 -14.81
N ASP A 165 -7.55 -33.77 -15.74
CA ASP A 165 -8.00 -34.73 -16.75
C ASP A 165 -6.88 -34.98 -17.78
N THR A 166 -6.29 -36.15 -17.69
CA THR A 166 -5.25 -36.61 -18.64
C THR A 166 -5.78 -37.57 -19.71
N TYR A 167 -7.06 -37.95 -19.68
CA TYR A 167 -7.63 -38.90 -20.63
C TYR A 167 -8.20 -38.21 -21.86
N THR A 168 -8.65 -36.97 -21.74
CA THR A 168 -9.20 -36.21 -22.85
C THR A 168 -8.08 -35.48 -23.61
N LYS A 169 -8.01 -35.70 -24.93
CA LYS A 169 -7.05 -34.97 -25.79
C LYS A 169 -7.42 -33.48 -25.89
N GLY A 170 -6.45 -32.61 -25.70
CA GLY A 170 -6.60 -31.17 -25.80
C GLY A 170 -5.67 -30.47 -24.80
N ASP A 171 -5.81 -29.18 -24.73
CA ASP A 171 -5.05 -28.36 -23.78
C ASP A 171 -5.90 -28.19 -22.51
N THR A 172 -5.26 -28.35 -21.38
CA THR A 172 -5.85 -28.13 -20.05
C THR A 172 -4.99 -27.11 -19.30
N THR A 173 -5.61 -26.05 -18.80
CA THR A 173 -4.92 -25.06 -17.98
C THR A 173 -5.13 -25.36 -16.51
N ILE A 174 -4.03 -25.38 -15.74
CA ILE A 174 -4.05 -25.52 -14.29
C ILE A 174 -3.88 -24.12 -13.72
N VAL A 175 -4.88 -23.68 -12.96
CA VAL A 175 -4.86 -22.36 -12.32
C VAL A 175 -4.53 -22.54 -10.83
N TYR A 176 -3.52 -21.82 -10.37
CA TYR A 176 -3.13 -21.72 -8.98
C TYR A 176 -3.63 -20.38 -8.44
N SER A 177 -4.22 -20.40 -7.26
CA SER A 177 -4.66 -19.18 -6.60
C SER A 177 -4.28 -19.18 -5.13
N VAL A 178 -4.03 -18.01 -4.59
CA VAL A 178 -3.74 -17.84 -3.17
C VAL A 178 -4.26 -16.48 -2.71
N LYS A 179 -4.69 -16.45 -1.46
CA LYS A 179 -5.15 -15.24 -0.80
C LYS A 179 -4.41 -15.07 0.52
N ASP A 180 -3.89 -13.85 0.74
CA ASP A 180 -3.28 -13.49 2.01
C ASP A 180 -4.32 -13.21 3.11
N SER A 181 -3.85 -12.92 4.32
CA SER A 181 -4.71 -12.59 5.46
C SER A 181 -5.35 -11.19 5.37
N SER A 182 -4.79 -10.31 4.54
CA SER A 182 -5.28 -8.97 4.27
C SER A 182 -6.39 -8.94 3.21
N GLY A 183 -6.53 -10.04 2.45
CA GLY A 183 -7.53 -10.24 1.42
C GLY A 183 -7.07 -9.94 0.01
N ASN A 184 -5.75 -9.76 -0.22
CA ASN A 184 -5.20 -9.62 -1.55
C ASN A 184 -5.04 -11.00 -2.20
N GLU A 185 -5.29 -11.12 -3.49
CA GLU A 185 -5.32 -12.38 -4.23
C GLU A 185 -4.30 -12.38 -5.37
N ALA A 186 -3.66 -13.52 -5.57
CA ALA A 186 -2.79 -13.79 -6.71
C ALA A 186 -3.22 -15.05 -7.46
N PHE A 187 -2.98 -15.05 -8.77
CA PHE A 187 -3.27 -16.17 -9.67
C PHE A 187 -2.07 -16.38 -10.60
N THR A 188 -1.82 -17.64 -10.95
CA THR A 188 -0.87 -18.03 -11.99
C THR A 188 -1.36 -19.31 -12.68
N GLU A 189 -0.90 -19.54 -13.92
CA GLU A 189 -1.22 -20.70 -14.73
C GLU A 189 0.01 -21.21 -15.49
#